data_0329fa2109dccd92e58f3af4bed73c40
#
_entry.id   0329fa2109dccd92e58f3af4bed73c40
#
_cell.length_a   1.000
_cell.length_b   1.000
_cell.length_c   1.000
_cell.angle_alpha   90.00
_cell.angle_beta   90.00
_cell.angle_gamma   90.00
#
_symmetry.space_group_name_H-M   'P 1'
#
loop_
_entity.id
_entity.type
_entity.pdbx_description
1 polymer ?
#
loop_
_entity_poly.entity_id
_entity_poly.type
_entity_poly.pdbx_seq_one_letter_code
_entity_poly.pdbx_strand_id
1 'polypeptide(L)'
;MRSAPVPVGEGAGAALAGLGVPGPSARRWSRVGGIARATVWISGGAAVHEVHRPLSAHLRIAGWAPLVGSGTADAAGALAGIIRAIVDEAGRRGLPMVKAQTQGEEDPLAGALVAEGFTRMPGGGDPLSGAPPAEFAHERTIGWIRWLAPGPPVAPAPAYERQKTEFTCGPACALMALGHGGTAPPRGLDAEMEIWREATYTVGVGHFGLAGAIARRGARVHVITSSPGPVVGVSRAHMATGHVREAIHRKHVDQARALGVTWEFREPAPQDLARALAAGRRVVVLVDLASLNGETMPHWVLAWGAVGDHVLVHDPWTDEQFGESWVETDTLALRGQDLWDAGVWTEEEGNRAVLVVGHSA
;
A
#
# COMPACT_ATOMS: atom_id res chain seq x y z
N MET A 1 -28.40 -13.45 7.86
CA MET A 1 -27.34 -12.49 7.48
C MET A 1 -27.76 -11.72 6.26
N ARG A 2 -27.48 -10.41 6.18
CA ARG A 2 -27.69 -9.55 4.99
C ARG A 2 -26.45 -8.68 4.76
N SER A 3 -26.20 -8.30 3.54
CA SER A 3 -25.19 -7.29 3.16
C SER A 3 -25.84 -6.18 2.35
N ALA A 4 -25.33 -4.96 2.48
CA ALA A 4 -25.81 -3.82 1.74
C ALA A 4 -24.61 -2.96 1.31
N PRO A 5 -24.55 -2.53 0.04
CA PRO A 5 -23.55 -1.58 -0.41
C PRO A 5 -23.80 -0.22 0.29
N VAL A 6 -22.71 0.47 0.60
CA VAL A 6 -22.75 1.82 1.15
C VAL A 6 -22.37 2.79 0.02
N PRO A 7 -23.19 3.81 -0.27
CA PRO A 7 -22.79 4.83 -1.24
C PRO A 7 -21.52 5.55 -0.77
N VAL A 8 -20.73 6.04 -1.71
CA VAL A 8 -19.56 6.88 -1.42
C VAL A 8 -19.95 8.34 -1.48
N GLY A 9 -19.44 9.18 -0.59
CA GLY A 9 -19.68 10.61 -0.55
C GLY A 9 -20.97 11.02 0.20
N GLU A 10 -21.61 12.08 -0.28
CA GLU A 10 -22.83 12.59 0.33
C GLU A 10 -23.93 11.53 0.37
N GLY A 11 -24.55 11.33 1.54
CA GLY A 11 -25.56 10.29 1.75
C GLY A 11 -25.06 9.00 2.40
N ALA A 12 -23.75 8.73 2.41
CA ALA A 12 -23.20 7.53 3.05
C ALA A 12 -23.59 7.42 4.53
N GLY A 13 -23.48 8.53 5.28
CA GLY A 13 -23.87 8.59 6.68
C GLY A 13 -25.34 8.30 6.91
N ALA A 14 -26.22 8.83 6.07
CA ALA A 14 -27.67 8.58 6.14
C ALA A 14 -28.01 7.12 5.82
N ALA A 15 -27.37 6.54 4.80
CA ALA A 15 -27.54 5.12 4.45
C ALA A 15 -27.12 4.21 5.60
N LEU A 16 -25.98 4.48 6.23
CA LEU A 16 -25.47 3.73 7.39
C LEU A 16 -26.42 3.85 8.60
N ALA A 17 -26.91 5.07 8.87
CA ALA A 17 -27.90 5.28 9.93
C ALA A 17 -29.21 4.53 9.65
N GLY A 18 -29.67 4.49 8.41
CA GLY A 18 -30.83 3.71 7.97
C GLY A 18 -30.66 2.20 8.15
N LEU A 19 -29.42 1.71 8.17
CA LEU A 19 -29.08 0.32 8.50
C LEU A 19 -28.97 0.07 10.01
N GLY A 20 -29.15 1.09 10.85
CA GLY A 20 -29.05 1.00 12.30
C GLY A 20 -27.61 1.12 12.84
N VAL A 21 -26.66 1.57 12.02
CA VAL A 21 -25.27 1.81 12.47
C VAL A 21 -25.24 3.07 13.36
N PRO A 22 -24.63 3.01 14.58
CA PRO A 22 -24.56 4.17 15.47
C PRO A 22 -23.87 5.38 14.83
N GLY A 23 -24.29 6.57 15.18
CA GLY A 23 -23.81 7.82 14.62
C GLY A 23 -22.29 7.99 14.59
N PRO A 24 -21.53 7.69 15.65
CA PRO A 24 -20.05 7.75 15.62
C PRO A 24 -19.42 6.81 14.57
N SER A 25 -19.91 5.56 14.50
CA SER A 25 -19.46 4.59 13.49
C SER A 25 -19.90 4.98 12.08
N ALA A 26 -21.14 5.46 11.91
CA ALA A 26 -21.63 5.93 10.62
C ALA A 26 -20.77 7.10 10.08
N ARG A 27 -20.41 8.07 10.92
CA ARG A 27 -19.51 9.17 10.52
C ARG A 27 -18.10 8.68 10.13
N ARG A 28 -17.54 7.70 10.84
CA ARG A 28 -16.24 7.13 10.51
C ARG A 28 -16.30 6.34 9.20
N TRP A 29 -17.31 5.50 9.02
CA TRP A 29 -17.46 4.64 7.86
C TRP A 29 -17.87 5.39 6.59
N SER A 30 -18.50 6.56 6.72
CA SER A 30 -18.85 7.42 5.58
C SER A 30 -17.66 8.14 4.95
N ARG A 31 -16.47 8.05 5.54
CA ARG A 31 -15.23 8.63 4.99
C ARG A 31 -14.64 7.87 3.81
N VAL A 32 -15.09 6.64 3.54
CA VAL A 32 -14.64 5.89 2.38
C VAL A 32 -14.87 6.74 1.12
N GLY A 33 -13.80 6.98 0.38
CA GLY A 33 -13.78 7.87 -0.77
C GLY A 33 -12.92 7.33 -1.91
N GLY A 34 -12.60 8.21 -2.85
CA GLY A 34 -11.84 7.85 -4.04
C GLY A 34 -12.56 6.78 -4.86
N ILE A 35 -11.81 5.76 -5.25
CA ILE A 35 -12.30 4.61 -6.03
C ILE A 35 -12.77 3.43 -5.16
N ALA A 36 -12.59 3.50 -3.84
CA ALA A 36 -12.95 2.41 -2.95
C ALA A 36 -14.47 2.20 -2.86
N ARG A 37 -14.86 0.96 -2.61
CA ARG A 37 -16.25 0.55 -2.42
C ARG A 37 -16.41 0.02 -1.01
N ALA A 38 -17.58 0.23 -0.42
CA ALA A 38 -17.89 -0.22 0.93
C ALA A 38 -19.17 -1.06 0.96
N THR A 39 -19.15 -2.06 1.83
CA THR A 39 -20.30 -2.93 2.11
C THR A 39 -20.47 -3.06 3.62
N VAL A 40 -21.69 -3.03 4.11
CA VAL A 40 -22.03 -3.35 5.50
C VAL A 40 -22.69 -4.72 5.57
N TRP A 41 -22.12 -5.60 6.37
CA TRP A 41 -22.60 -6.93 6.65
C TRP A 41 -23.30 -6.92 8.01
N ILE A 42 -24.53 -7.46 8.09
CA ILE A 42 -25.39 -7.36 9.27
C ILE A 42 -25.90 -8.74 9.68
N SER A 43 -25.75 -9.09 10.96
CA SER A 43 -26.34 -10.28 11.59
C SER A 43 -26.33 -10.14 13.11
N GLY A 44 -27.31 -10.69 13.80
CA GLY A 44 -27.32 -10.81 15.27
C GLY A 44 -27.08 -9.50 16.03
N GLY A 45 -27.59 -8.38 15.53
CA GLY A 45 -27.39 -7.08 16.16
C GLY A 45 -26.02 -6.43 15.91
N ALA A 46 -25.13 -7.06 15.12
CA ALA A 46 -23.84 -6.51 14.74
C ALA A 46 -23.82 -6.03 13.28
N ALA A 47 -23.05 -4.98 13.02
CA ALA A 47 -22.65 -4.53 11.70
C ALA A 47 -21.13 -4.61 11.55
N VAL A 48 -20.66 -5.12 10.42
CA VAL A 48 -19.24 -5.14 10.03
C VAL A 48 -19.06 -4.35 8.74
N HIS A 49 -18.15 -3.42 8.75
CA HIS A 49 -17.80 -2.58 7.60
C HIS A 49 -16.66 -3.21 6.81
N GLU A 50 -16.94 -3.59 5.58
CA GLU A 50 -15.97 -4.11 4.62
C GLU A 50 -15.68 -3.04 3.58
N VAL A 51 -14.42 -2.87 3.22
CA VAL A 51 -13.92 -1.93 2.20
C VAL A 51 -13.11 -2.70 1.18
N HIS A 52 -13.23 -2.30 -0.07
CA HIS A 52 -12.53 -2.90 -1.20
C HIS A 52 -12.11 -1.83 -2.22
N ARG A 53 -10.84 -1.78 -2.56
CA ARG A 53 -10.34 -1.02 -3.72
C ARG A 53 -10.45 -1.88 -4.98
N PRO A 54 -10.88 -1.36 -6.14
CA PRO A 54 -11.14 -2.17 -7.34
C PRO A 54 -9.97 -3.02 -7.83
N LEU A 55 -8.73 -2.50 -7.75
CA LEU A 55 -7.54 -3.26 -8.16
C LEU A 55 -6.98 -4.16 -7.07
N SER A 56 -7.32 -3.94 -5.79
CA SER A 56 -6.84 -4.77 -4.69
C SER A 56 -7.51 -6.13 -4.72
N ALA A 57 -6.74 -7.20 -4.81
CA ALA A 57 -7.24 -8.56 -4.74
C ALA A 57 -7.40 -9.02 -3.28
N HIS A 58 -8.05 -8.21 -2.46
CA HIS A 58 -8.42 -8.55 -1.08
C HIS A 58 -9.65 -7.76 -0.63
N LEU A 59 -10.36 -8.27 0.36
CA LEU A 59 -11.35 -7.54 1.13
C LEU A 59 -10.72 -7.08 2.44
N ARG A 60 -11.08 -5.88 2.92
CA ARG A 60 -10.62 -5.37 4.22
C ARG A 60 -11.80 -5.14 5.15
N ILE A 61 -11.82 -5.82 6.29
CA ILE A 61 -12.72 -5.54 7.41
C ILE A 61 -12.18 -4.30 8.13
N ALA A 62 -12.84 -3.16 7.91
CA ALA A 62 -12.40 -1.85 8.40
C ALA A 62 -12.90 -1.53 9.81
N GLY A 63 -13.79 -2.35 10.36
CA GLY A 63 -14.31 -2.23 11.72
C GLY A 63 -15.69 -2.82 11.87
N TRP A 64 -16.21 -2.73 13.11
CA TRP A 64 -17.53 -3.20 13.46
C TRP A 64 -18.25 -2.25 14.43
N ALA A 65 -19.55 -2.43 14.59
CA ALA A 65 -20.35 -1.74 15.58
C ALA A 65 -21.56 -2.59 15.99
N PRO A 66 -22.03 -2.53 17.25
CA PRO A 66 -23.37 -2.99 17.60
C PRO A 66 -24.40 -2.08 16.93
N LEU A 67 -25.50 -2.63 16.44
CA LEU A 67 -26.61 -1.83 15.91
C LEU A 67 -27.34 -1.09 17.03
N VAL A 68 -27.99 -0.01 16.68
CA VAL A 68 -28.82 0.75 17.62
C VAL A 68 -29.87 -0.17 18.25
N GLY A 69 -29.93 -0.19 19.57
CA GLY A 69 -30.85 -1.06 20.34
C GLY A 69 -30.33 -2.48 20.62
N SER A 70 -29.15 -2.86 20.11
CA SER A 70 -28.52 -4.16 20.41
C SER A 70 -27.51 -4.05 21.54
N GLY A 71 -27.45 -5.08 22.42
CA GLY A 71 -26.39 -5.20 23.41
C GLY A 71 -25.04 -5.48 22.78
N THR A 72 -23.95 -4.87 23.30
CA THR A 72 -22.62 -5.09 22.79
C THR A 72 -22.17 -6.55 22.84
N ALA A 73 -22.52 -7.26 23.93
CA ALA A 73 -22.17 -8.68 24.12
C ALA A 73 -22.87 -9.57 23.08
N ASP A 74 -24.17 -9.36 22.84
CA ASP A 74 -24.93 -10.11 21.85
C ASP A 74 -24.41 -9.85 20.42
N ALA A 75 -24.14 -8.60 20.13
CA ALA A 75 -23.57 -8.19 18.84
C ALA A 75 -22.17 -8.82 18.63
N ALA A 76 -21.32 -8.85 19.65
CA ALA A 76 -20.00 -9.49 19.58
C ALA A 76 -20.10 -10.99 19.28
N GLY A 77 -21.08 -11.68 19.81
CA GLY A 77 -21.36 -13.10 19.52
C GLY A 77 -21.68 -13.40 18.06
N ALA A 78 -22.15 -12.41 17.30
CA ALA A 78 -22.46 -12.56 15.88
C ALA A 78 -21.25 -12.36 14.93
N LEU A 79 -20.14 -11.78 15.42
CA LEU A 79 -19.01 -11.37 14.61
C LEU A 79 -18.37 -12.54 13.82
N ALA A 80 -18.12 -13.68 14.49
CA ALA A 80 -17.52 -14.85 13.84
C ALA A 80 -18.31 -15.30 12.60
N GLY A 81 -19.64 -15.32 12.70
CA GLY A 81 -20.50 -15.67 11.58
C GLY A 81 -20.42 -14.67 10.40
N ILE A 82 -20.30 -13.38 10.71
CA ILE A 82 -20.15 -12.33 9.69
C ILE A 82 -18.77 -12.43 9.04
N ILE A 83 -17.71 -12.58 9.83
CA ILE A 83 -16.33 -12.72 9.32
C ILE A 83 -16.23 -13.93 8.39
N ARG A 84 -16.80 -15.08 8.79
CA ARG A 84 -16.83 -16.28 7.95
C ARG A 84 -17.50 -16.00 6.60
N ALA A 85 -18.62 -15.31 6.59
CA ALA A 85 -19.30 -14.97 5.33
C ALA A 85 -18.49 -14.02 4.43
N ILE A 86 -17.73 -13.07 4.99
CA ILE A 86 -16.81 -12.21 4.23
C ILE A 86 -15.67 -13.06 3.67
N VAL A 87 -15.12 -13.99 4.44
CA VAL A 87 -14.08 -14.91 4.00
C VAL A 87 -14.58 -15.82 2.88
N ASP A 88 -15.80 -16.37 3.01
CA ASP A 88 -16.41 -17.20 1.97
C ASP A 88 -16.66 -16.39 0.70
N GLU A 89 -17.05 -15.11 0.82
CA GLU A 89 -17.19 -14.20 -0.33
C GLU A 89 -15.85 -13.98 -1.02
N ALA A 90 -14.81 -13.68 -0.25
CA ALA A 90 -13.46 -13.52 -0.79
C ALA A 90 -12.98 -14.78 -1.52
N GLY A 91 -13.24 -15.97 -0.94
CA GLY A 91 -12.94 -17.26 -1.57
C GLY A 91 -13.70 -17.47 -2.87
N ARG A 92 -15.01 -17.16 -2.91
CA ARG A 92 -15.82 -17.25 -4.14
C ARG A 92 -15.32 -16.30 -5.25
N ARG A 93 -14.78 -15.16 -4.87
CA ARG A 93 -14.15 -14.20 -5.80
C ARG A 93 -12.73 -14.59 -6.21
N GLY A 94 -12.16 -15.66 -5.67
CA GLY A 94 -10.78 -16.08 -5.93
C GLY A 94 -9.73 -15.14 -5.38
N LEU A 95 -10.06 -14.37 -4.33
CA LEU A 95 -9.12 -13.43 -3.73
C LEU A 95 -8.11 -14.20 -2.87
N PRO A 96 -6.81 -13.85 -2.87
CA PRO A 96 -5.77 -14.59 -2.15
C PRO A 96 -5.79 -14.37 -0.64
N MET A 97 -6.46 -13.31 -0.15
CA MET A 97 -6.51 -12.99 1.27
C MET A 97 -7.67 -12.09 1.66
N VAL A 98 -7.94 -12.06 2.96
CA VAL A 98 -8.77 -11.06 3.63
C VAL A 98 -7.92 -10.37 4.69
N LYS A 99 -8.01 -9.04 4.78
CA LYS A 99 -7.39 -8.25 5.84
C LYS A 99 -8.44 -7.73 6.81
N ALA A 100 -8.02 -7.40 8.02
CA ALA A 100 -8.88 -6.76 9.00
C ALA A 100 -8.08 -5.82 9.90
N GLN A 101 -8.77 -4.88 10.53
CA GLN A 101 -8.18 -3.99 11.53
C GLN A 101 -9.01 -3.93 12.79
N THR A 102 -8.35 -3.82 13.95
CA THR A 102 -8.95 -3.61 15.25
C THR A 102 -8.36 -2.39 15.94
N GLN A 103 -9.09 -1.83 16.90
CA GLN A 103 -8.67 -0.67 17.69
C GLN A 103 -8.05 -1.10 19.03
N GLY A 104 -7.08 -2.00 18.97
CA GLY A 104 -6.43 -2.59 20.13
C GLY A 104 -6.76 -4.08 20.29
N GLU A 105 -6.14 -4.71 21.30
CA GLU A 105 -6.26 -6.14 21.55
C GLU A 105 -7.58 -6.52 22.25
N GLU A 106 -8.16 -5.60 23.00
CA GLU A 106 -9.43 -5.74 23.72
C GLU A 106 -10.67 -5.62 22.81
N ASP A 107 -10.47 -5.31 21.54
CA ASP A 107 -11.56 -5.20 20.56
C ASP A 107 -12.22 -6.58 20.39
N PRO A 108 -13.53 -6.73 20.63
CA PRO A 108 -14.25 -7.99 20.41
C PRO A 108 -14.04 -8.61 19.04
N LEU A 109 -13.79 -7.78 18.03
CA LEU A 109 -13.46 -8.24 16.67
C LEU A 109 -12.16 -9.06 16.65
N ALA A 110 -11.16 -8.73 17.50
CA ALA A 110 -9.87 -9.45 17.52
C ALA A 110 -10.06 -10.93 17.85
N GLY A 111 -10.80 -11.26 18.90
CA GLY A 111 -11.10 -12.65 19.27
C GLY A 111 -11.83 -13.42 18.17
N ALA A 112 -12.80 -12.76 17.52
CA ALA A 112 -13.54 -13.37 16.41
C ALA A 112 -12.66 -13.59 15.17
N LEU A 113 -11.72 -12.69 14.87
CA LEU A 113 -10.75 -12.85 13.79
C LEU A 113 -9.81 -14.03 14.03
N VAL A 114 -9.28 -14.17 15.26
CA VAL A 114 -8.44 -15.31 15.65
C VAL A 114 -9.19 -16.63 15.48
N ALA A 115 -10.44 -16.69 15.96
CA ALA A 115 -11.29 -17.87 15.83
C ALA A 115 -11.55 -18.26 14.35
N GLU A 116 -11.57 -17.28 13.44
CA GLU A 116 -11.73 -17.49 12.01
C GLU A 116 -10.37 -17.60 11.27
N GLY A 117 -9.26 -17.85 11.96
CA GLY A 117 -7.96 -18.18 11.39
C GLY A 117 -7.17 -16.98 10.85
N PHE A 118 -7.46 -15.77 11.31
CA PHE A 118 -6.60 -14.62 11.03
C PHE A 118 -5.36 -14.64 11.92
N THR A 119 -4.25 -14.20 11.37
CA THR A 119 -3.00 -13.97 12.09
C THR A 119 -2.68 -12.47 12.12
N ARG A 120 -1.99 -12.06 13.18
CA ARG A 120 -1.56 -10.65 13.32
C ARG A 120 -0.54 -10.31 12.25
N MET A 121 -0.72 -9.17 11.58
CA MET A 121 0.28 -8.59 10.69
C MET A 121 1.46 -8.06 11.53
N PRO A 122 2.70 -8.12 11.03
CA PRO A 122 3.89 -7.76 11.81
C PRO A 122 3.96 -6.30 12.27
N GLY A 123 2.99 -5.49 11.90
CA GLY A 123 2.83 -4.12 12.34
C GLY A 123 3.40 -3.12 11.36
N GLY A 124 2.59 -2.13 10.99
CA GLY A 124 3.08 -0.89 10.43
C GLY A 124 3.83 -0.16 11.55
N GLY A 125 5.09 0.14 11.29
CA GLY A 125 6.01 0.68 12.27
C GLY A 125 5.51 1.87 13.05
N ASP A 126 6.30 2.19 14.02
CA ASP A 126 6.21 3.20 15.05
C ASP A 126 5.31 4.40 14.75
N PRO A 127 4.42 4.79 15.66
CA PRO A 127 3.73 6.07 15.57
C PRO A 127 4.78 7.17 15.37
N LEU A 128 4.49 8.11 14.51
CA LEU A 128 5.37 9.22 14.13
C LEU A 128 6.05 9.85 15.36
N SER A 129 7.28 9.44 15.66
CA SER A 129 8.09 10.15 16.64
C SER A 129 8.35 11.54 16.08
N GLY A 130 7.60 12.54 16.56
CA GLY A 130 7.81 13.93 16.23
C GLY A 130 6.78 14.65 15.35
N ALA A 131 5.76 13.95 14.84
CA ALA A 131 4.61 14.65 14.26
C ALA A 131 3.61 15.04 15.36
N PRO A 132 2.95 16.21 15.28
CA PRO A 132 1.85 16.52 16.19
C PRO A 132 0.81 15.43 16.10
N PRO A 133 0.13 15.08 17.22
CA PRO A 133 -0.94 14.10 17.19
C PRO A 133 -1.99 14.59 16.19
N ALA A 134 -2.07 13.93 15.04
CA ALA A 134 -3.20 14.11 14.17
C ALA A 134 -4.42 13.68 15.01
N GLU A 135 -5.51 14.45 14.95
CA GLU A 135 -6.79 14.15 15.64
C GLU A 135 -7.34 12.74 15.32
N PHE A 136 -6.63 11.99 14.50
CA PHE A 136 -6.97 10.67 13.95
C PHE A 136 -5.83 9.66 14.09
N ALA A 137 -5.02 9.79 15.16
CA ALA A 137 -3.95 8.84 15.43
C ALA A 137 -4.49 7.39 15.44
N HIS A 138 -4.22 6.66 14.37
CA HIS A 138 -4.42 5.22 14.29
C HIS A 138 -3.38 4.46 15.15
N GLU A 139 -2.91 5.10 16.22
CA GLU A 139 -1.83 4.66 17.12
C GLU A 139 -2.06 3.30 17.77
N ARG A 140 -3.28 2.78 17.66
CA ARG A 140 -3.67 1.48 18.23
C ARG A 140 -4.22 0.50 17.20
N THR A 141 -4.10 0.81 15.91
CA THR A 141 -4.60 -0.08 14.87
C THR A 141 -3.74 -1.32 14.77
N ILE A 142 -4.34 -2.46 15.07
CA ILE A 142 -3.75 -3.78 14.87
C ILE A 142 -4.26 -4.33 13.56
N GLY A 143 -3.33 -4.75 12.69
CA GLY A 143 -3.63 -5.40 11.42
C GLY A 143 -3.72 -6.91 11.57
N TRP A 144 -4.64 -7.51 10.85
CA TRP A 144 -4.88 -8.93 10.78
C TRP A 144 -4.95 -9.37 9.31
N ILE A 145 -4.47 -10.57 9.03
CA ILE A 145 -4.49 -11.15 7.69
C ILE A 145 -4.90 -12.62 7.78
N ARG A 146 -5.73 -13.05 6.83
CA ARG A 146 -6.02 -14.46 6.57
C ARG A 146 -5.73 -14.76 5.11
N TRP A 147 -4.76 -15.62 4.86
CA TRP A 147 -4.44 -16.13 3.53
C TRP A 147 -5.48 -17.16 3.10
N LEU A 148 -5.98 -17.04 1.87
CA LEU A 148 -6.91 -17.96 1.23
C LEU A 148 -6.24 -18.73 0.09
N ALA A 149 -5.22 -18.16 -0.53
CA ALA A 149 -4.42 -18.84 -1.54
C ALA A 149 -3.60 -19.98 -0.91
N PRO A 150 -3.42 -21.10 -1.64
CA PRO A 150 -2.59 -22.20 -1.17
C PRO A 150 -1.11 -21.80 -1.13
N GLY A 151 -0.47 -22.06 -0.01
CA GLY A 151 0.96 -21.81 0.23
C GLY A 151 1.29 -20.41 0.77
N PRO A 152 2.45 -20.26 1.41
CA PRO A 152 2.94 -18.96 1.84
C PRO A 152 3.42 -18.13 0.64
N PRO A 153 3.56 -16.80 0.80
CA PRO A 153 4.23 -15.98 -0.20
C PRO A 153 5.63 -16.53 -0.55
N VAL A 154 6.02 -16.37 -1.81
CA VAL A 154 7.32 -16.86 -2.32
C VAL A 154 8.54 -16.25 -1.57
N ALA A 155 8.37 -15.07 -0.99
CA ALA A 155 9.41 -14.38 -0.23
C ALA A 155 8.86 -13.86 1.10
N PRO A 156 9.70 -13.72 2.15
CA PRO A 156 9.29 -13.06 3.38
C PRO A 156 9.02 -11.58 3.13
N ALA A 157 7.92 -11.07 3.71
CA ALA A 157 7.59 -9.66 3.63
C ALA A 157 8.69 -8.80 4.25
N PRO A 158 9.15 -7.74 3.57
CA PRO A 158 9.93 -6.71 4.24
C PRO A 158 9.07 -6.01 5.27
N ALA A 159 9.70 -5.42 6.27
CA ALA A 159 8.95 -4.62 7.20
C ALA A 159 8.39 -3.38 6.48
N TYR A 160 7.09 -3.17 6.61
CA TYR A 160 6.39 -2.06 5.99
C TYR A 160 6.85 -0.71 6.57
N GLU A 161 7.05 0.26 5.69
CA GLU A 161 7.36 1.65 6.04
C GLU A 161 6.37 2.57 5.33
N ARG A 162 5.59 3.31 6.13
CA ARG A 162 4.73 4.37 5.62
C ARG A 162 5.57 5.62 5.36
N GLN A 163 5.42 6.26 4.20
CA GLN A 163 6.07 7.55 3.94
C GLN A 163 5.61 8.62 4.93
N LYS A 164 6.52 9.52 5.30
CA LYS A 164 6.28 10.55 6.31
C LYS A 164 5.90 11.91 5.72
N THR A 165 6.04 12.07 4.41
CA THR A 165 5.65 13.29 3.68
C THR A 165 4.97 12.94 2.37
N GLU A 166 4.34 13.91 1.71
CA GLU A 166 3.64 13.72 0.43
C GLU A 166 4.57 13.35 -0.74
N PHE A 167 5.89 13.46 -0.59
CA PHE A 167 6.86 13.26 -1.66
C PHE A 167 7.94 12.20 -1.38
N THR A 168 7.86 11.50 -0.25
CA THR A 168 8.89 10.50 0.14
C THR A 168 8.50 9.05 -0.17
N CYS A 169 7.60 8.80 -1.12
CA CYS A 169 7.23 7.44 -1.54
C CYS A 169 8.45 6.62 -2.00
N GLY A 170 9.31 7.18 -2.85
CA GLY A 170 10.54 6.52 -3.30
C GLY A 170 11.51 6.20 -2.16
N PRO A 171 11.87 7.16 -1.31
CA PRO A 171 12.65 6.93 -0.10
C PRO A 171 12.08 5.81 0.80
N ALA A 172 10.79 5.81 1.09
CA ALA A 172 10.15 4.76 1.88
C ALA A 172 10.27 3.38 1.20
N CYS A 173 10.04 3.31 -0.13
CA CYS A 173 10.27 2.09 -0.91
C CYS A 173 11.73 1.62 -0.86
N ALA A 174 12.69 2.55 -0.91
CA ALA A 174 14.11 2.21 -0.79
C ALA A 174 14.45 1.62 0.59
N LEU A 175 13.93 2.20 1.66
CA LEU A 175 14.12 1.69 3.03
C LEU A 175 13.53 0.27 3.17
N MET A 176 12.31 0.06 2.68
CA MET A 176 11.70 -1.28 2.65
C MET A 176 12.51 -2.26 1.80
N ALA A 177 13.01 -1.84 0.64
CA ALA A 177 13.82 -2.69 -0.24
C ALA A 177 15.15 -3.08 0.38
N LEU A 178 15.78 -2.22 1.20
CA LEU A 178 17.05 -2.47 1.88
C LEU A 178 16.91 -3.39 3.09
N GLY A 179 15.73 -3.50 3.69
CA GLY A 179 15.48 -4.30 4.90
C GLY A 179 15.55 -5.82 4.66
N HIS A 180 16.69 -6.35 4.23
CA HIS A 180 16.93 -7.79 4.02
C HIS A 180 18.05 -8.31 4.92
N GLY A 181 17.96 -9.58 5.32
CA GLY A 181 19.06 -10.26 5.99
C GLY A 181 19.27 -9.92 7.47
N GLY A 182 18.24 -9.45 8.16
CA GLY A 182 18.29 -9.26 9.63
C GLY A 182 18.84 -7.92 10.10
N THR A 183 19.33 -7.07 9.20
CA THR A 183 19.71 -5.69 9.54
C THR A 183 18.60 -4.78 9.12
N ALA A 184 17.82 -4.28 10.08
CA ALA A 184 16.80 -3.26 9.79
C ALA A 184 17.53 -1.96 9.40
N PRO A 185 17.24 -1.36 8.23
CA PRO A 185 17.77 -0.04 7.90
C PRO A 185 17.21 1.00 8.90
N PRO A 186 17.87 2.15 9.04
CA PRO A 186 17.28 3.28 9.76
C PRO A 186 15.88 3.57 9.19
N ARG A 187 14.96 3.98 10.06
CA ARG A 187 13.57 4.24 9.69
C ARG A 187 13.14 5.64 10.12
N GLY A 188 12.00 6.07 9.61
CA GLY A 188 11.40 7.33 9.96
C GLY A 188 11.83 8.49 9.06
N LEU A 189 11.38 9.69 9.41
CA LEU A 189 11.53 10.89 8.58
C LEU A 189 12.99 11.20 8.23
N ASP A 190 13.91 11.11 9.19
CA ASP A 190 15.33 11.44 8.96
C ASP A 190 15.94 10.50 7.89
N ALA A 191 15.65 9.20 7.98
CA ALA A 191 16.13 8.22 7.00
C ALA A 191 15.53 8.44 5.60
N GLU A 192 14.24 8.77 5.53
CA GLU A 192 13.59 9.14 4.26
C GLU A 192 14.22 10.42 3.68
N MET A 193 14.46 11.43 4.51
CA MET A 193 15.05 12.72 4.08
C MET A 193 16.50 12.59 3.62
N GLU A 194 17.28 11.67 4.18
CA GLU A 194 18.62 11.36 3.67
C GLU A 194 18.56 10.82 2.24
N ILE A 195 17.71 9.82 1.99
CA ILE A 195 17.53 9.25 0.65
C ILE A 195 16.95 10.29 -0.30
N TRP A 196 15.97 11.08 0.15
CA TRP A 196 15.37 12.12 -0.66
C TRP A 196 16.40 13.15 -1.15
N ARG A 197 17.28 13.66 -0.26
CA ARG A 197 18.34 14.62 -0.63
C ARG A 197 19.28 14.07 -1.70
N GLU A 198 19.53 12.77 -1.68
CA GLU A 198 20.40 12.13 -2.65
C GLU A 198 19.73 11.90 -4.01
N ALA A 199 18.42 11.74 -4.03
CA ALA A 199 17.66 11.24 -5.18
C ALA A 199 16.71 12.27 -5.81
N THR A 200 16.45 13.41 -5.14
CA THR A 200 15.44 14.37 -5.60
C THR A 200 15.86 15.16 -6.84
N TYR A 201 14.88 15.47 -7.69
CA TYR A 201 15.03 16.47 -8.75
C TYR A 201 14.63 17.86 -8.25
N THR A 202 13.46 17.96 -7.64
CA THR A 202 12.92 19.19 -7.03
C THR A 202 12.01 18.84 -5.86
N VAL A 203 10.98 18.03 -6.08
CA VAL A 203 10.06 17.52 -5.06
C VAL A 203 10.11 15.98 -5.05
N GLY A 204 9.76 15.33 -6.15
CA GLY A 204 9.84 13.88 -6.29
C GLY A 204 11.26 13.35 -6.54
N VAL A 205 11.42 12.04 -6.48
CA VAL A 205 12.70 11.37 -6.74
C VAL A 205 12.68 10.64 -8.06
N GLY A 206 13.77 10.76 -8.82
CA GLY A 206 13.95 10.08 -10.09
C GLY A 206 14.54 8.68 -9.92
N HIS A 207 14.32 7.83 -10.92
CA HIS A 207 14.74 6.43 -10.91
C HIS A 207 16.26 6.23 -10.72
N PHE A 208 17.12 7.01 -11.40
CA PHE A 208 18.58 6.90 -11.22
C PHE A 208 19.06 7.48 -9.89
N GLY A 209 18.43 8.57 -9.41
CA GLY A 209 18.74 9.10 -8.07
C GLY A 209 18.40 8.07 -7.00
N LEU A 210 17.22 7.48 -7.08
CA LEU A 210 16.76 6.45 -6.15
C LEU A 210 17.64 5.19 -6.23
N ALA A 211 17.97 4.72 -7.43
CA ALA A 211 18.86 3.59 -7.65
C ALA A 211 20.26 3.83 -7.05
N GLY A 212 20.81 5.02 -7.25
CA GLY A 212 22.10 5.42 -6.66
C GLY A 212 22.05 5.47 -5.15
N ALA A 213 20.99 5.99 -4.55
CA ALA A 213 20.82 6.04 -3.11
C ALA A 213 20.71 4.64 -2.48
N ILE A 214 20.01 3.71 -3.13
CA ILE A 214 19.93 2.31 -2.74
C ILE A 214 21.31 1.63 -2.86
N ALA A 215 22.00 1.83 -3.99
CA ALA A 215 23.32 1.21 -4.25
C ALA A 215 24.38 1.71 -3.26
N ARG A 216 24.35 3.00 -2.88
CA ARG A 216 25.27 3.55 -1.85
C ARG A 216 25.11 2.86 -0.50
N ARG A 217 23.95 2.28 -0.23
CA ARG A 217 23.64 1.50 0.98
C ARG A 217 23.95 -0.01 0.81
N GLY A 218 24.71 -0.39 -0.22
CA GLY A 218 25.27 -1.72 -0.40
C GLY A 218 24.42 -2.71 -1.19
N ALA A 219 23.22 -2.33 -1.66
CA ALA A 219 22.43 -3.20 -2.51
C ALA A 219 22.86 -3.12 -3.99
N ARG A 220 22.72 -4.21 -4.73
CA ARG A 220 22.85 -4.22 -6.19
C ARG A 220 21.53 -3.75 -6.81
N VAL A 221 21.61 -2.81 -7.74
CA VAL A 221 20.43 -2.27 -8.41
C VAL A 221 20.57 -2.40 -9.91
N HIS A 222 19.51 -2.88 -10.56
CA HIS A 222 19.36 -2.88 -12.00
C HIS A 222 18.10 -2.11 -12.39
N VAL A 223 18.24 -1.09 -13.24
CA VAL A 223 17.14 -0.23 -13.68
C VAL A 223 16.70 -0.66 -15.07
N ILE A 224 15.40 -0.83 -15.27
CA ILE A 224 14.79 -0.98 -16.60
C ILE A 224 13.83 0.18 -16.78
N THR A 225 14.02 0.98 -17.84
CA THR A 225 13.24 2.18 -18.05
C THR A 225 12.96 2.42 -19.53
N SER A 226 11.77 2.91 -19.86
CA SER A 226 11.36 3.25 -21.22
C SER A 226 12.02 4.54 -21.73
N SER A 227 12.53 5.41 -20.83
CA SER A 227 13.10 6.70 -21.18
C SER A 227 14.54 6.83 -20.71
N PRO A 228 15.46 7.35 -21.57
CA PRO A 228 16.80 7.73 -21.15
C PRO A 228 16.82 9.02 -20.31
N GLY A 229 15.73 9.78 -20.32
CA GLY A 229 15.55 11.02 -19.58
C GLY A 229 14.83 10.83 -18.24
N PRO A 230 14.45 11.92 -17.58
CA PRO A 230 13.64 11.87 -16.36
C PRO A 230 12.28 11.21 -16.63
N VAL A 231 11.86 10.26 -15.80
CA VAL A 231 10.55 9.56 -15.90
C VAL A 231 9.48 10.15 -14.98
N VAL A 232 9.89 10.94 -13.98
CA VAL A 232 9.01 11.76 -13.16
C VAL A 232 9.40 13.20 -13.32
N GLY A 233 8.46 14.04 -13.57
CA GLY A 233 8.67 15.43 -13.78
C GLY A 233 7.95 16.32 -12.79
N VAL A 234 8.28 17.57 -12.90
CA VAL A 234 7.51 18.63 -12.29
C VAL A 234 6.31 18.88 -13.21
N SER A 235 5.13 19.07 -12.65
CA SER A 235 3.96 19.45 -13.42
C SER A 235 4.29 20.59 -14.40
N ARG A 236 3.59 20.67 -15.53
CA ARG A 236 3.78 21.73 -16.54
C ARG A 236 3.83 23.15 -15.96
N ALA A 237 3.26 23.37 -14.77
CA ALA A 237 3.34 24.63 -14.05
C ALA A 237 4.77 25.05 -13.65
N HIS A 238 5.74 24.13 -13.65
CA HIS A 238 7.13 24.39 -13.29
C HIS A 238 8.10 24.24 -14.48
N MET A 239 7.64 24.49 -15.68
CA MET A 239 8.41 24.35 -16.95
C MET A 239 9.75 25.13 -16.97
N ALA A 240 9.89 26.19 -16.19
CA ALA A 240 11.15 26.96 -16.08
C ALA A 240 12.34 26.15 -15.53
N THR A 241 12.09 24.95 -14.99
CA THR A 241 13.13 24.10 -14.38
C THR A 241 13.52 22.88 -15.22
N GLY A 242 13.04 22.74 -16.45
CA GLY A 242 13.31 21.57 -17.30
C GLY A 242 14.79 21.29 -17.46
N HIS A 243 15.60 22.30 -17.81
CA HIS A 243 17.06 22.16 -17.98
C HIS A 243 17.78 21.86 -16.66
N VAL A 244 17.25 22.33 -15.52
CA VAL A 244 17.79 21.99 -14.20
C VAL A 244 17.52 20.52 -13.89
N ARG A 245 16.31 20.05 -14.15
CA ARG A 245 15.91 18.66 -13.99
C ARG A 245 16.79 17.73 -14.82
N GLU A 246 17.02 18.05 -16.09
CA GLU A 246 17.91 17.28 -16.96
C GLU A 246 19.36 17.28 -16.45
N ALA A 247 19.87 18.42 -15.97
CA ALA A 247 21.21 18.51 -15.41
C ALA A 247 21.36 17.63 -14.16
N ILE A 248 20.36 17.65 -13.27
CA ILE A 248 20.33 16.79 -12.09
C ILE A 248 20.22 15.32 -12.51
N HIS A 249 19.37 14.99 -13.48
CA HIS A 249 19.24 13.64 -14.01
C HIS A 249 20.58 13.10 -14.53
N ARG A 250 21.30 13.85 -15.36
CA ARG A 250 22.64 13.45 -15.83
C ARG A 250 23.60 13.18 -14.68
N LYS A 251 23.60 14.04 -13.66
CA LYS A 251 24.41 13.84 -12.45
C LYS A 251 24.04 12.55 -11.73
N HIS A 252 22.73 12.25 -11.60
CA HIS A 252 22.28 11.00 -10.99
C HIS A 252 22.68 9.77 -11.79
N VAL A 253 22.63 9.82 -13.13
CA VAL A 253 23.11 8.74 -14.01
C VAL A 253 24.60 8.49 -13.78
N ASP A 254 25.43 9.56 -13.74
CA ASP A 254 26.86 9.42 -13.51
C ASP A 254 27.19 8.86 -12.11
N GLN A 255 26.47 9.30 -11.10
CA GLN A 255 26.59 8.78 -9.73
C GLN A 255 26.17 7.30 -9.65
N ALA A 256 25.04 6.94 -10.27
CA ALA A 256 24.56 5.57 -10.33
C ALA A 256 25.59 4.65 -11.02
N ARG A 257 26.17 5.11 -12.13
CA ARG A 257 27.27 4.39 -12.83
C ARG A 257 28.47 4.17 -11.93
N ALA A 258 28.91 5.21 -11.22
CA ALA A 258 30.05 5.12 -10.31
C ALA A 258 29.81 4.15 -9.13
N LEU A 259 28.54 3.93 -8.77
CA LEU A 259 28.11 3.01 -7.71
C LEU A 259 27.82 1.59 -8.25
N GLY A 260 28.07 1.31 -9.52
CA GLY A 260 27.85 0.00 -10.12
C GLY A 260 26.39 -0.34 -10.43
N VAL A 261 25.49 0.65 -10.46
CA VAL A 261 24.13 0.44 -10.96
C VAL A 261 24.18 0.11 -12.43
N THR A 262 23.48 -0.94 -12.83
CA THR A 262 23.31 -1.33 -14.23
C THR A 262 21.93 -0.94 -14.73
N TRP A 263 21.76 -0.78 -16.05
CA TRP A 263 20.46 -0.43 -16.62
C TRP A 263 20.28 -0.87 -18.06
N GLU A 264 19.01 -0.93 -18.46
CA GLU A 264 18.56 -1.13 -19.83
C GLU A 264 17.56 -0.02 -20.20
N PHE A 265 17.79 0.61 -21.37
CA PHE A 265 16.81 1.51 -21.97
C PHE A 265 15.91 0.71 -22.89
N ARG A 266 14.81 0.26 -22.37
CA ARG A 266 13.74 -0.42 -23.08
C ARG A 266 12.45 -0.34 -22.27
N GLU A 267 11.34 -0.62 -22.92
CA GLU A 267 10.09 -0.83 -22.20
C GLU A 267 10.28 -1.99 -21.22
N PRO A 268 10.09 -1.80 -19.90
CA PRO A 268 10.01 -2.91 -18.96
C PRO A 268 8.85 -3.85 -19.38
N ALA A 269 8.85 -5.09 -18.98
CA ALA A 269 7.81 -6.07 -19.28
C ALA A 269 7.31 -6.76 -17.99
N PRO A 270 6.05 -7.25 -17.94
CA PRO A 270 5.55 -8.01 -16.79
C PRO A 270 6.46 -9.17 -16.37
N GLN A 271 7.15 -9.78 -17.34
CA GLN A 271 8.09 -10.87 -17.11
C GLN A 271 9.36 -10.43 -16.37
N ASP A 272 9.75 -9.15 -16.46
CA ASP A 272 10.89 -8.63 -15.70
C ASP A 272 10.57 -8.63 -14.20
N LEU A 273 9.37 -8.19 -13.85
CA LEU A 273 8.87 -8.23 -12.48
C LEU A 273 8.75 -9.68 -11.98
N ALA A 274 8.11 -10.56 -12.74
CA ALA A 274 7.93 -11.96 -12.37
C ALA A 274 9.27 -12.68 -12.15
N ARG A 275 10.24 -12.49 -13.05
CA ARG A 275 11.59 -13.08 -12.92
C ARG A 275 12.34 -12.54 -11.70
N ALA A 276 12.23 -11.24 -11.43
CA ALA A 276 12.90 -10.63 -10.29
C ALA A 276 12.34 -11.18 -8.97
N LEU A 277 11.01 -11.23 -8.83
CA LEU A 277 10.35 -11.76 -7.63
C LEU A 277 10.60 -13.26 -7.43
N ALA A 278 10.57 -14.05 -8.50
CA ALA A 278 10.91 -15.48 -8.43
C ALA A 278 12.37 -15.73 -8.00
N ALA A 279 13.27 -14.79 -8.30
CA ALA A 279 14.65 -14.81 -7.83
C ALA A 279 14.86 -14.22 -6.41
N GLY A 280 13.77 -13.97 -5.67
CA GLY A 280 13.81 -13.40 -4.32
C GLY A 280 14.27 -11.94 -4.27
N ARG A 281 14.25 -11.24 -5.40
CA ARG A 281 14.58 -9.81 -5.48
C ARG A 281 13.35 -8.95 -5.22
N ARG A 282 13.57 -7.73 -4.78
CA ARG A 282 12.54 -6.72 -4.61
C ARG A 282 12.53 -5.76 -5.79
N VAL A 283 11.37 -5.23 -6.13
CA VAL A 283 11.26 -4.35 -7.30
C VAL A 283 10.51 -3.07 -6.89
N VAL A 284 11.18 -1.94 -6.98
CA VAL A 284 10.53 -0.64 -6.84
C VAL A 284 9.94 -0.27 -8.20
N VAL A 285 8.64 -0.03 -8.22
CA VAL A 285 7.85 0.18 -9.44
C VAL A 285 7.28 1.59 -9.44
N LEU A 286 7.48 2.32 -10.53
CA LEU A 286 6.78 3.58 -10.78
C LEU A 286 5.34 3.26 -11.21
N VAL A 287 4.36 3.89 -10.58
CA VAL A 287 2.94 3.74 -10.90
C VAL A 287 2.26 5.10 -11.00
N ASP A 288 1.11 5.17 -11.68
CA ASP A 288 0.15 6.25 -11.52
C ASP A 288 -0.76 5.92 -10.34
N LEU A 289 -0.74 6.74 -9.32
CA LEU A 289 -1.55 6.57 -8.11
C LEU A 289 -3.05 6.60 -8.42
N ALA A 290 -3.46 7.22 -9.54
CA ALA A 290 -4.85 7.23 -10.00
C ALA A 290 -5.44 5.82 -10.10
N SER A 291 -4.64 4.84 -10.48
CA SER A 291 -5.08 3.44 -10.56
C SER A 291 -5.29 2.79 -9.20
N LEU A 292 -4.61 3.26 -8.15
CA LEU A 292 -4.64 2.68 -6.81
C LEU A 292 -5.63 3.37 -5.88
N ASN A 293 -5.73 4.71 -5.92
CA ASN A 293 -6.61 5.48 -5.04
C ASN A 293 -7.46 6.56 -5.73
N GLY A 294 -7.24 6.80 -7.03
CA GLY A 294 -7.98 7.80 -7.81
C GLY A 294 -7.28 9.16 -7.94
N GLU A 295 -6.09 9.35 -7.38
CA GLU A 295 -5.32 10.60 -7.47
C GLU A 295 -4.25 10.51 -8.56
N THR A 296 -4.34 11.34 -9.60
CA THR A 296 -3.33 11.38 -10.67
C THR A 296 -2.00 11.95 -10.15
N MET A 297 -1.05 11.08 -9.85
CA MET A 297 0.26 11.43 -9.31
C MET A 297 1.27 10.30 -9.59
N PRO A 298 2.52 10.62 -9.98
CA PRO A 298 3.58 9.63 -10.07
C PRO A 298 3.93 9.13 -8.67
N HIS A 299 3.95 7.83 -8.51
CA HIS A 299 4.12 7.21 -7.20
C HIS A 299 5.04 5.99 -7.29
N TRP A 300 5.80 5.73 -6.23
CA TRP A 300 6.65 4.56 -6.12
C TRP A 300 6.04 3.57 -5.14
N VAL A 301 5.95 2.32 -5.56
CA VAL A 301 5.53 1.19 -4.71
C VAL A 301 6.58 0.09 -4.71
N LEU A 302 6.60 -0.76 -3.70
CA LEU A 302 7.52 -1.87 -3.58
C LEU A 302 6.82 -3.21 -3.83
N ALA A 303 7.09 -3.86 -4.96
CA ALA A 303 6.75 -5.26 -5.18
C ALA A 303 7.81 -6.14 -4.50
N TRP A 304 7.37 -7.05 -3.62
CA TRP A 304 8.28 -7.83 -2.77
C TRP A 304 8.06 -9.34 -2.82
N GLY A 305 6.93 -9.81 -3.32
CA GLY A 305 6.60 -11.22 -3.36
C GLY A 305 5.47 -11.51 -4.33
N ALA A 306 5.08 -12.77 -4.38
CA ALA A 306 3.95 -13.22 -5.17
C ALA A 306 3.21 -14.36 -4.46
N VAL A 307 1.91 -14.49 -4.73
CA VAL A 307 1.06 -15.60 -4.31
C VAL A 307 0.07 -15.92 -5.44
N GLY A 308 0.16 -17.13 -5.99
CA GLY A 308 -0.59 -17.45 -7.22
C GLY A 308 -0.22 -16.51 -8.36
N ASP A 309 -1.21 -15.89 -9.00
CA ASP A 309 -1.06 -14.90 -10.07
C ASP A 309 -1.00 -13.45 -9.57
N HIS A 310 -0.94 -13.26 -8.25
CA HIS A 310 -0.91 -11.95 -7.61
C HIS A 310 0.49 -11.57 -7.16
N VAL A 311 0.86 -10.32 -7.43
CA VAL A 311 2.04 -9.65 -6.91
C VAL A 311 1.68 -9.02 -5.56
N LEU A 312 2.56 -9.20 -4.58
CA LEU A 312 2.43 -8.60 -3.26
C LEU A 312 3.23 -7.28 -3.22
N VAL A 313 2.55 -6.21 -2.90
CA VAL A 313 3.06 -4.84 -2.97
C VAL A 313 2.92 -4.15 -1.62
N HIS A 314 3.93 -3.41 -1.22
CA HIS A 314 3.82 -2.38 -0.19
C HIS A 314 3.63 -1.03 -0.86
N ASP A 315 2.53 -0.37 -0.58
CA ASP A 315 2.27 1.01 -0.97
C ASP A 315 2.61 1.91 0.23
N PRO A 316 3.60 2.79 0.15
CA PRO A 316 3.93 3.66 1.28
C PRO A 316 2.90 4.75 1.55
N TRP A 317 1.95 5.00 0.64
CA TRP A 317 0.91 6.02 0.82
C TRP A 317 -0.34 5.43 1.48
N THR A 318 -0.78 6.04 2.56
CA THR A 318 -2.04 5.72 3.26
C THR A 318 -2.94 6.95 3.24
N ASP A 319 -4.13 6.83 2.67
CA ASP A 319 -5.06 7.93 2.55
C ASP A 319 -5.99 8.01 3.78
N GLU A 320 -5.50 8.65 4.84
CA GLU A 320 -6.22 8.77 6.10
C GLU A 320 -7.50 9.61 6.00
N GLN A 321 -7.56 10.56 5.06
CA GLN A 321 -8.76 11.37 4.86
C GLN A 321 -9.95 10.50 4.42
N PHE A 322 -9.67 9.39 3.71
CA PHE A 322 -10.66 8.40 3.30
C PHE A 322 -10.79 7.22 4.28
N GLY A 323 -10.31 7.38 5.52
CA GLY A 323 -10.46 6.38 6.57
C GLY A 323 -9.59 5.13 6.38
N GLU A 324 -8.51 5.25 5.61
CA GLU A 324 -7.54 4.18 5.46
C GLU A 324 -6.59 4.11 6.65
N SER A 325 -6.01 2.95 6.83
CA SER A 325 -4.92 2.70 7.77
C SER A 325 -3.81 1.96 7.03
N TRP A 326 -2.65 1.86 7.65
CA TRP A 326 -1.52 1.07 7.14
C TRP A 326 -1.90 -0.38 6.77
N VAL A 327 -2.97 -0.92 7.37
CA VAL A 327 -3.48 -2.27 7.06
C VAL A 327 -3.96 -2.38 5.61
N GLU A 328 -4.44 -1.29 5.00
CA GLU A 328 -4.80 -1.29 3.57
C GLU A 328 -3.55 -1.45 2.71
N THR A 329 -2.51 -0.72 3.00
CA THR A 329 -1.37 -0.46 2.12
C THR A 329 -0.17 -1.37 2.36
N ASP A 330 -0.06 -1.97 3.54
CA ASP A 330 0.86 -3.08 3.80
C ASP A 330 0.33 -4.36 3.13
N THR A 331 1.11 -4.95 2.25
CA THR A 331 0.76 -6.21 1.56
C THR A 331 -0.53 -6.11 0.73
N LEU A 332 -0.56 -5.18 -0.23
CA LEU A 332 -1.56 -5.20 -1.30
C LEU A 332 -1.32 -6.41 -2.20
N ALA A 333 -2.36 -7.20 -2.47
CA ALA A 333 -2.30 -8.16 -3.56
C ALA A 333 -2.89 -7.53 -4.82
N LEU A 334 -2.13 -7.49 -5.89
CA LEU A 334 -2.55 -6.98 -7.20
C LEU A 334 -2.33 -8.07 -8.24
N ARG A 335 -3.24 -8.25 -9.19
CA ARG A 335 -2.91 -9.08 -10.33
C ARG A 335 -1.70 -8.50 -11.06
N GLY A 336 -0.81 -9.35 -11.55
CA GLY A 336 0.41 -8.89 -12.20
C GLY A 336 0.13 -7.95 -13.37
N GLN A 337 -0.95 -8.18 -14.14
CA GLN A 337 -1.38 -7.30 -15.23
C GLN A 337 -1.90 -5.95 -14.71
N ASP A 338 -2.69 -5.93 -13.63
CA ASP A 338 -3.24 -4.69 -13.06
C ASP A 338 -2.12 -3.78 -12.52
N LEU A 339 -1.11 -4.35 -11.84
CA LEU A 339 0.08 -3.61 -11.43
C LEU A 339 0.85 -3.08 -12.65
N TRP A 340 0.94 -3.88 -13.70
CA TRP A 340 1.59 -3.48 -14.93
C TRP A 340 0.88 -2.30 -15.62
N ASP A 341 -0.43 -2.34 -15.70
CA ASP A 341 -1.24 -1.28 -16.32
C ASP A 341 -1.17 0.00 -15.48
N ALA A 342 -1.15 -0.11 -14.14
CA ALA A 342 -0.89 1.01 -13.25
C ALA A 342 0.54 1.58 -13.37
N GLY A 343 1.50 0.79 -13.87
CA GLY A 343 2.91 1.13 -14.00
C GLY A 343 3.25 2.10 -15.14
N VAL A 344 2.30 2.87 -15.64
CA VAL A 344 2.50 3.89 -16.69
C VAL A 344 2.22 5.26 -16.11
N TRP A 345 3.24 6.14 -16.13
CA TRP A 345 3.03 7.54 -15.84
C TRP A 345 2.70 8.29 -17.14
N THR A 346 1.44 8.63 -17.34
CA THR A 346 0.91 9.10 -18.63
C THR A 346 1.06 10.60 -18.89
N GLU A 347 1.20 11.42 -17.85
CA GLU A 347 1.40 12.87 -18.03
C GLU A 347 2.75 13.23 -18.68
N GLU A 348 3.69 12.28 -18.73
CA GLU A 348 5.00 12.42 -19.35
C GLU A 348 5.28 11.27 -20.33
N GLU A 349 4.58 11.26 -21.46
CA GLU A 349 4.81 10.34 -22.59
C GLU A 349 4.66 8.84 -22.28
N GLY A 350 3.92 8.49 -21.21
CA GLY A 350 3.70 7.09 -20.86
C GLY A 350 4.94 6.39 -20.31
N ASN A 351 5.78 7.09 -19.58
CA ASN A 351 7.04 6.56 -19.06
C ASN A 351 6.85 5.45 -18.05
N ARG A 352 7.69 4.42 -18.13
CA ARG A 352 7.80 3.32 -17.17
C ARG A 352 9.20 3.22 -16.59
N ALA A 353 9.29 2.90 -15.31
CA ALA A 353 10.55 2.58 -14.66
C ALA A 353 10.37 1.53 -13.57
N VAL A 354 11.28 0.57 -13.54
CA VAL A 354 11.39 -0.43 -12.47
C VAL A 354 12.83 -0.53 -12.01
N LEU A 355 13.03 -0.63 -10.70
CA LEU A 355 14.34 -0.83 -10.07
C LEU A 355 14.36 -2.21 -9.41
N VAL A 356 15.11 -3.13 -9.97
CA VAL A 356 15.31 -4.46 -9.42
C VAL A 356 16.42 -4.39 -8.38
N VAL A 357 16.07 -4.64 -7.12
CA VAL A 357 17.00 -4.56 -5.97
C VAL A 357 17.36 -5.97 -5.52
N GLY A 358 18.65 -6.27 -5.54
CA GLY A 358 19.23 -7.50 -5.05
C GLY A 358 20.23 -7.22 -3.95
N HIS A 359 20.39 -8.18 -3.03
CA HIS A 359 21.41 -8.09 -2.00
C HIS A 359 22.69 -8.76 -2.47
N SER A 360 23.84 -8.27 -2.01
CA SER A 360 25.11 -8.99 -2.15
C SER A 360 25.03 -10.27 -1.31
N ALA A 361 25.40 -11.39 -1.89
CA ALA A 361 25.50 -12.66 -1.19
C ALA A 361 26.52 -12.58 -0.07
#